data_87c916c1483b08d8dfcae78b852e1fd7
#
_entry.id   87c916c1483b08d8dfcae78b852e1fd7
#
_cell.length_a   1.000
_cell.length_b   1.000
_cell.length_c   1.000
_cell.angle_alpha   90.00
_cell.angle_beta   90.00
_cell.angle_gamma   90.00
#
_symmetry.space_group_name_H-M   'P 1'
#
loop_
_entity.id
_entity.type
_entity.pdbx_description
1 polymer ?
#
loop_
_entity_poly.entity_id
_entity_poly.type
_entity_poly.pdbx_seq_one_letter_code
_entity_poly.pdbx_strand_id
1 'polypeptide(L)'
;VRVPAGNVLGEVGKGFKVAMGILNNGRTGLGGGAVGGMKALIRRSVAQAQERKQFDKPIAEYGLVREKIAQMTVECFAAESAVWMVAHYIDSGCEDYSVEAAITKVFASEAMQRTAYESLQIAGGNGYMRELPYEQYVRDARILPIFEGTNEILRLYIALSSLKDVGASLKELKSAVGSIFNDPIKGFGVLSGYAERRFARATGLGAAVKVSTPVAPALRPLVDIYESYARATARVAESVLRKYGRGISDQQHSQRRIADLMIDLFVGLCVISRADSIIRSDPASATQVTDIAKVFTHQARRRMVRNVRGLSHNEDQSI
;
A
#
# COMPACT_ATOMS: atom_id res chain seq x y z
N VAL A 1 -8.68 6.82 -39.85
CA VAL A 1 -8.21 8.19 -39.72
C VAL A 1 -6.81 8.28 -40.31
N ARG A 2 -6.55 9.26 -41.17
CA ARG A 2 -5.21 9.57 -41.66
C ARG A 2 -4.55 10.58 -40.71
N VAL A 3 -3.35 10.24 -40.23
CA VAL A 3 -2.58 11.07 -39.30
C VAL A 3 -1.19 11.34 -39.94
N PRO A 4 -0.67 12.55 -39.90
CA PRO A 4 0.69 12.85 -40.36
C PRO A 4 1.72 12.00 -39.65
N ALA A 5 2.75 11.52 -40.36
CA ALA A 5 3.78 10.67 -39.79
C ALA A 5 4.55 11.37 -38.65
N GLY A 6 4.70 12.69 -38.69
CA GLY A 6 5.31 13.49 -37.62
C GLY A 6 4.55 13.52 -36.29
N ASN A 7 3.29 13.06 -36.26
CA ASN A 7 2.48 12.97 -35.04
C ASN A 7 2.64 11.63 -34.30
N VAL A 8 3.55 10.76 -34.74
CA VAL A 8 3.88 9.52 -34.02
C VAL A 8 4.62 9.85 -32.74
N LEU A 9 4.04 9.48 -31.60
CA LEU A 9 4.67 9.65 -30.29
C LEU A 9 5.55 8.42 -29.97
N GLY A 10 6.86 8.66 -29.84
CA GLY A 10 7.84 7.60 -29.55
C GLY A 10 8.13 6.72 -30.77
N GLU A 11 8.50 5.46 -30.52
CA GLU A 11 8.84 4.51 -31.56
C GLU A 11 7.61 3.72 -32.04
N VAL A 12 7.55 3.46 -33.36
CA VAL A 12 6.50 2.60 -33.94
C VAL A 12 6.55 1.21 -33.31
N GLY A 13 5.38 0.71 -32.88
CA GLY A 13 5.25 -0.59 -32.18
C GLY A 13 5.46 -0.52 -30.65
N LYS A 14 5.89 0.62 -30.09
CA LYS A 14 6.12 0.79 -28.63
C LYS A 14 5.05 1.63 -27.92
N GLY A 15 3.94 1.95 -28.58
CA GLY A 15 2.89 2.81 -28.01
C GLY A 15 2.31 2.29 -26.70
N PHE A 16 2.21 0.96 -26.51
CA PHE A 16 1.78 0.38 -25.24
C PHE A 16 2.73 0.74 -24.08
N LYS A 17 4.04 0.75 -24.30
CA LYS A 17 5.03 1.15 -23.28
C LYS A 17 4.87 2.63 -22.91
N VAL A 18 4.62 3.49 -23.91
CA VAL A 18 4.34 4.92 -23.69
C VAL A 18 3.08 5.10 -22.85
N ALA A 19 1.99 4.40 -23.19
CA ALA A 19 0.74 4.44 -22.45
C ALA A 19 0.91 3.99 -20.99
N MET A 20 1.68 2.89 -20.75
CA MET A 20 1.94 2.41 -19.40
C MET A 20 2.76 3.40 -18.56
N GLY A 21 3.72 4.12 -19.17
CA GLY A 21 4.45 5.19 -18.48
C GLY A 21 3.55 6.33 -18.03
N ILE A 22 2.61 6.75 -18.89
CA ILE A 22 1.62 7.79 -18.56
C ILE A 22 0.70 7.34 -17.41
N LEU A 23 0.27 6.06 -17.41
CA LEU A 23 -0.59 5.51 -16.36
C LEU A 23 0.06 5.55 -14.96
N ASN A 24 1.38 5.40 -14.84
CA ASN A 24 2.04 5.49 -13.55
C ASN A 24 1.95 6.91 -12.94
N ASN A 25 2.12 7.94 -13.77
CA ASN A 25 1.91 9.32 -13.34
C ASN A 25 0.42 9.58 -13.00
N GLY A 26 -0.51 9.08 -13.83
CA GLY A 26 -1.95 9.17 -13.60
C GLY A 26 -2.36 8.55 -12.26
N ARG A 27 -1.82 7.38 -11.91
CA ARG A 27 -2.08 6.71 -10.62
C ARG A 27 -1.66 7.55 -9.42
N THR A 28 -0.50 8.21 -9.51
CA THR A 28 -0.02 9.12 -8.45
C THR A 28 -0.90 10.35 -8.35
N GLY A 29 -1.26 10.96 -9.49
CA GLY A 29 -2.17 12.10 -9.56
C GLY A 29 -3.56 11.79 -8.99
N LEU A 30 -4.09 10.58 -9.28
CA LEU A 30 -5.34 10.09 -8.69
C LEU A 30 -5.26 10.03 -7.16
N GLY A 31 -4.13 9.53 -6.63
CA GLY A 31 -3.87 9.52 -5.19
C GLY A 31 -3.95 10.92 -4.58
N GLY A 32 -3.32 11.91 -5.23
CA GLY A 32 -3.36 13.31 -4.81
C GLY A 32 -4.78 13.90 -4.82
N GLY A 33 -5.55 13.65 -5.89
CA GLY A 33 -6.96 14.05 -5.98
C GLY A 33 -7.82 13.44 -4.88
N ALA A 34 -7.63 12.15 -4.60
CA ALA A 34 -8.31 11.45 -3.51
C ALA A 34 -8.01 12.09 -2.14
N VAL A 35 -6.75 12.42 -1.87
CA VAL A 35 -6.35 13.13 -0.63
C VAL A 35 -7.04 14.49 -0.52
N GLY A 36 -7.11 15.27 -1.60
CA GLY A 36 -7.84 16.54 -1.63
C GLY A 36 -9.31 16.38 -1.27
N GLY A 37 -9.97 15.38 -1.88
CA GLY A 37 -11.36 15.03 -1.59
C GLY A 37 -11.58 14.60 -0.13
N MET A 38 -10.71 13.74 0.40
CA MET A 38 -10.77 13.32 1.82
C MET A 38 -10.65 14.50 2.77
N LYS A 39 -9.69 15.40 2.55
CA LYS A 39 -9.52 16.61 3.37
C LYS A 39 -10.76 17.50 3.37
N ALA A 40 -11.39 17.69 2.20
CA ALA A 40 -12.61 18.47 2.08
C ALA A 40 -13.77 17.82 2.86
N LEU A 41 -13.95 16.52 2.74
CA LEU A 41 -15.00 15.77 3.43
C LEU A 41 -14.78 15.71 4.94
N ILE A 42 -13.56 15.51 5.41
CA ILE A 42 -13.24 15.51 6.86
C ILE A 42 -13.60 16.86 7.48
N ARG A 43 -13.20 17.99 6.85
CA ARG A 43 -13.57 19.32 7.33
C ARG A 43 -15.08 19.51 7.43
N ARG A 44 -15.84 19.08 6.40
CA ARG A 44 -17.31 19.15 6.39
C ARG A 44 -17.92 18.26 7.46
N SER A 45 -17.40 17.06 7.65
CA SER A 45 -17.88 16.11 8.65
C SER A 45 -17.66 16.61 10.08
N VAL A 46 -16.51 17.24 10.33
CA VAL A 46 -16.22 17.86 11.64
C VAL A 46 -17.18 19.01 11.91
N ALA A 47 -17.37 19.93 10.95
CA ALA A 47 -18.30 21.05 11.10
C ALA A 47 -19.73 20.54 11.37
N GLN A 48 -20.22 19.61 10.56
CA GLN A 48 -21.52 18.97 10.73
C GLN A 48 -21.66 18.32 12.10
N ALA A 49 -20.66 17.60 12.56
CA ALA A 49 -20.69 16.89 13.83
C ALA A 49 -20.70 17.85 15.03
N GLN A 50 -20.06 19.01 14.93
CA GLN A 50 -20.04 20.04 15.97
C GLN A 50 -21.37 20.82 16.04
N GLU A 51 -21.99 21.08 14.88
CA GLU A 51 -23.22 21.86 14.78
C GLU A 51 -24.47 21.05 15.12
N ARG A 52 -24.57 19.82 14.58
CA ARG A 52 -25.73 18.95 14.72
C ARG A 52 -25.85 18.42 16.13
N LYS A 53 -27.00 18.71 16.79
CA LYS A 53 -27.32 18.17 18.12
C LYS A 53 -28.37 17.05 18.02
N GLN A 54 -28.17 16.02 18.81
CA GLN A 54 -29.14 14.96 19.09
C GLN A 54 -28.99 14.52 20.54
N PHE A 55 -30.11 14.22 21.22
CA PHE A 55 -30.13 13.85 22.64
C PHE A 55 -29.35 14.86 23.49
N ASP A 56 -29.67 16.14 23.30
CA ASP A 56 -29.20 17.32 24.04
C ASP A 56 -27.71 17.69 23.91
N LYS A 57 -26.96 17.06 23.01
CA LYS A 57 -25.54 17.37 22.78
C LYS A 57 -25.11 17.27 21.31
N PRO A 58 -24.00 17.93 20.91
CA PRO A 58 -23.43 17.77 19.58
C PRO A 58 -23.10 16.31 19.27
N ILE A 59 -23.36 15.88 18.02
CA ILE A 59 -23.05 14.49 17.64
C ILE A 59 -21.54 14.21 17.66
N ALA A 60 -20.68 15.22 17.62
CA ALA A 60 -19.24 15.10 17.83
C ALA A 60 -18.86 14.48 19.19
N GLU A 61 -19.74 14.53 20.19
CA GLU A 61 -19.44 13.96 21.51
C GLU A 61 -19.69 12.45 21.59
N TYR A 62 -20.33 11.85 20.58
CA TYR A 62 -20.58 10.40 20.55
C TYR A 62 -19.35 9.64 20.05
N GLY A 63 -18.98 8.56 20.77
CA GLY A 63 -17.81 7.75 20.49
C GLY A 63 -17.76 7.23 19.07
N LEU A 64 -18.87 6.71 18.54
CA LEU A 64 -18.94 6.18 17.17
C LEU A 64 -18.74 7.26 16.09
N VAL A 65 -19.18 8.50 16.33
CA VAL A 65 -18.93 9.61 15.39
C VAL A 65 -17.47 10.03 15.42
N ARG A 66 -16.90 10.13 16.63
CA ARG A 66 -15.46 10.42 16.80
C ARG A 66 -14.58 9.35 16.16
N GLU A 67 -14.93 8.08 16.31
CA GLU A 67 -14.22 6.97 15.68
C GLU A 67 -14.17 7.11 14.15
N LYS A 68 -15.33 7.44 13.52
CA LYS A 68 -15.39 7.67 12.06
C LYS A 68 -14.45 8.81 11.62
N ILE A 69 -14.51 9.95 12.30
CA ILE A 69 -13.67 11.12 11.99
C ILE A 69 -12.18 10.78 12.20
N ALA A 70 -11.85 10.10 13.29
CA ALA A 70 -10.48 9.66 13.55
C ALA A 70 -9.98 8.70 12.47
N GLN A 71 -10.79 7.73 12.06
CA GLN A 71 -10.44 6.78 11.00
C GLN A 71 -10.20 7.47 9.66
N MET A 72 -11.11 8.37 9.25
CA MET A 72 -10.94 9.17 8.03
C MET A 72 -9.64 9.99 8.08
N THR A 73 -9.32 10.59 9.23
CA THR A 73 -8.10 11.39 9.42
C THR A 73 -6.84 10.53 9.30
N VAL A 74 -6.81 9.37 9.94
CA VAL A 74 -5.69 8.42 9.89
C VAL A 74 -5.46 7.92 8.47
N GLU A 75 -6.51 7.53 7.75
CA GLU A 75 -6.43 7.05 6.37
C GLU A 75 -6.01 8.17 5.41
N CYS A 76 -6.51 9.39 5.61
CA CYS A 76 -6.11 10.56 4.82
C CYS A 76 -4.63 10.89 5.01
N PHE A 77 -4.14 10.88 6.25
CA PHE A 77 -2.72 11.09 6.55
C PHE A 77 -1.85 10.01 5.89
N ALA A 78 -2.27 8.75 5.95
CA ALA A 78 -1.55 7.63 5.35
C ALA A 78 -1.51 7.72 3.82
N ALA A 79 -2.64 8.03 3.18
CA ALA A 79 -2.71 8.23 1.74
C ALA A 79 -1.82 9.39 1.28
N GLU A 80 -1.88 10.52 1.99
CA GLU A 80 -1.05 11.69 1.71
C GLU A 80 0.44 11.37 1.86
N SER A 81 0.82 10.59 2.88
CA SER A 81 2.20 10.17 3.09
C SER A 81 2.73 9.32 1.93
N ALA A 82 1.91 8.41 1.40
CA ALA A 82 2.27 7.60 0.24
C ALA A 82 2.38 8.45 -1.03
N VAL A 83 1.44 9.38 -1.26
CA VAL A 83 1.49 10.31 -2.41
C VAL A 83 2.77 11.15 -2.38
N TRP A 84 3.11 11.73 -1.24
CA TRP A 84 4.34 12.52 -1.09
C TRP A 84 5.60 11.69 -1.34
N MET A 85 5.63 10.45 -0.88
CA MET A 85 6.78 9.56 -1.11
C MET A 85 6.96 9.26 -2.59
N VAL A 86 5.88 8.93 -3.32
CA VAL A 86 5.97 8.66 -4.76
C VAL A 86 6.31 9.92 -5.54
N ALA A 87 5.74 11.08 -5.18
CA ALA A 87 6.12 12.36 -5.77
C ALA A 87 7.62 12.64 -5.58
N HIS A 88 8.15 12.38 -4.39
CA HIS A 88 9.59 12.50 -4.13
C HIS A 88 10.43 11.56 -5.00
N TYR A 89 10.00 10.32 -5.23
CA TYR A 89 10.69 9.41 -6.16
C TYR A 89 10.74 9.98 -7.58
N ILE A 90 9.62 10.53 -8.07
CA ILE A 90 9.54 11.17 -9.39
C ILE A 90 10.49 12.37 -9.47
N ASP A 91 10.44 13.26 -8.50
CA ASP A 91 11.26 14.48 -8.46
C ASP A 91 12.76 14.17 -8.31
N SER A 92 13.10 13.04 -7.67
CA SER A 92 14.47 12.55 -7.52
C SER A 92 14.99 11.78 -8.74
N GLY A 93 14.20 11.64 -9.80
CA GLY A 93 14.60 10.95 -11.03
C GLY A 93 14.62 9.41 -10.92
N CYS A 94 13.85 8.84 -9.99
CA CYS A 94 13.69 7.39 -9.91
C CYS A 94 13.07 6.85 -11.20
N GLU A 95 13.75 5.92 -11.87
CA GLU A 95 13.31 5.40 -13.17
C GLU A 95 12.06 4.49 -13.08
N ASP A 96 11.93 3.73 -12.00
CA ASP A 96 10.81 2.80 -11.79
C ASP A 96 10.19 2.97 -10.40
N TYR A 97 9.01 3.54 -10.36
CA TYR A 97 8.13 3.71 -9.19
C TYR A 97 6.74 3.10 -9.47
N SER A 98 6.66 2.22 -10.41
CA SER A 98 5.39 1.69 -10.93
C SER A 98 4.61 0.88 -9.90
N VAL A 99 5.29 0.13 -9.03
CA VAL A 99 4.68 -0.64 -7.93
C VAL A 99 4.16 0.31 -6.85
N GLU A 100 4.95 1.29 -6.46
CA GLU A 100 4.60 2.27 -5.44
C GLU A 100 3.44 3.18 -5.89
N ALA A 101 3.40 3.56 -7.17
CA ALA A 101 2.28 4.28 -7.77
C ALA A 101 1.00 3.42 -7.76
N ALA A 102 1.11 2.12 -8.07
CA ALA A 102 -0.01 1.19 -7.99
C ALA A 102 -0.51 1.02 -6.55
N ILE A 103 0.39 0.85 -5.57
CA ILE A 103 0.07 0.78 -4.13
C ILE A 103 -0.66 2.04 -3.69
N THR A 104 -0.13 3.21 -4.04
CA THR A 104 -0.70 4.51 -3.68
C THR A 104 -2.11 4.66 -4.26
N LYS A 105 -2.32 4.29 -5.52
CA LYS A 105 -3.64 4.33 -6.17
C LYS A 105 -4.65 3.41 -5.47
N VAL A 106 -4.27 2.17 -5.20
CA VAL A 106 -5.16 1.20 -4.53
C VAL A 106 -5.54 1.72 -3.15
N PHE A 107 -4.57 2.11 -2.35
CA PHE A 107 -4.82 2.57 -0.98
C PHE A 107 -5.66 3.86 -0.94
N ALA A 108 -5.26 4.89 -1.71
CA ALA A 108 -5.93 6.18 -1.69
C ALA A 108 -7.37 6.12 -2.24
N SER A 109 -7.61 5.34 -3.31
CA SER A 109 -8.96 5.17 -3.87
C SER A 109 -9.91 4.49 -2.90
N GLU A 110 -9.46 3.46 -2.19
CA GLU A 110 -10.29 2.77 -1.19
C GLU A 110 -10.51 3.64 0.06
N ALA A 111 -9.49 4.36 0.53
CA ALA A 111 -9.62 5.31 1.63
C ALA A 111 -10.59 6.45 1.31
N MET A 112 -10.53 7.00 0.08
CA MET A 112 -11.45 8.03 -0.38
C MET A 112 -12.89 7.51 -0.42
N GLN A 113 -13.11 6.29 -0.91
CA GLN A 113 -14.45 5.70 -0.95
C GLN A 113 -15.03 5.51 0.45
N ARG A 114 -14.22 5.01 1.41
CA ARG A 114 -14.65 4.90 2.83
C ARG A 114 -14.93 6.27 3.42
N THR A 115 -14.06 7.26 3.18
CA THR A 115 -14.25 8.63 3.68
C THR A 115 -15.54 9.25 3.14
N ALA A 116 -15.84 9.08 1.84
CA ALA A 116 -17.06 9.60 1.24
C ALA A 116 -18.32 8.95 1.87
N TYR A 117 -18.29 7.63 2.04
CA TYR A 117 -19.37 6.89 2.68
C TYR A 117 -19.61 7.34 4.13
N GLU A 118 -18.56 7.43 4.94
CA GLU A 118 -18.67 7.82 6.34
C GLU A 118 -19.05 9.29 6.52
N SER A 119 -18.62 10.16 5.62
CA SER A 119 -19.02 11.58 5.62
C SER A 119 -20.51 11.74 5.35
N LEU A 120 -21.05 10.99 4.37
CA LEU A 120 -22.49 10.95 4.11
C LEU A 120 -23.25 10.41 5.33
N GLN A 121 -22.74 9.36 5.96
CA GLN A 121 -23.33 8.77 7.16
C GLN A 121 -23.39 9.76 8.33
N ILE A 122 -22.34 10.55 8.57
CA ILE A 122 -22.29 11.60 9.60
C ILE A 122 -23.29 12.70 9.29
N ALA A 123 -23.47 13.07 8.02
CA ALA A 123 -24.44 14.08 7.60
C ALA A 123 -25.91 13.60 7.72
N GLY A 124 -26.13 12.27 7.83
CA GLY A 124 -27.45 11.68 7.97
C GLY A 124 -28.34 11.89 6.76
N GLY A 125 -29.64 12.07 6.96
CA GLY A 125 -30.61 12.27 5.87
C GLY A 125 -30.28 13.45 4.95
N ASN A 126 -29.74 14.54 5.49
CA ASN A 126 -29.30 15.69 4.70
C ASN A 126 -28.13 15.32 3.77
N GLY A 127 -27.26 14.37 4.17
CA GLY A 127 -26.17 13.89 3.35
C GLY A 127 -26.62 13.09 2.13
N TYR A 128 -27.78 12.46 2.20
CA TYR A 128 -28.38 11.73 1.10
C TYR A 128 -29.02 12.66 0.04
N MET A 129 -29.42 13.86 0.45
CA MET A 129 -30.08 14.83 -0.41
C MET A 129 -29.05 15.59 -1.27
N ARG A 130 -29.50 16.09 -2.45
CA ARG A 130 -28.64 16.76 -3.44
C ARG A 130 -28.23 18.18 -3.08
N GLU A 131 -28.88 18.79 -2.09
CA GLU A 131 -28.57 20.13 -1.58
C GLU A 131 -27.19 20.21 -0.92
N LEU A 132 -26.69 19.08 -0.44
CA LEU A 132 -25.33 18.92 0.09
C LEU A 132 -24.49 18.02 -0.81
N PRO A 133 -23.18 18.19 -0.86
CA PRO A 133 -22.35 17.51 -1.86
C PRO A 133 -22.00 16.05 -1.51
N TYR A 134 -22.44 15.50 -0.37
CA TYR A 134 -21.97 14.19 0.09
C TYR A 134 -22.35 13.04 -0.83
N GLU A 135 -23.57 13.02 -1.38
CA GLU A 135 -24.02 11.97 -2.29
C GLU A 135 -23.21 12.02 -3.62
N GLN A 136 -22.86 13.22 -4.08
CA GLN A 136 -22.01 13.41 -5.26
C GLN A 136 -20.61 12.86 -5.00
N TYR A 137 -20.00 13.16 -3.87
CA TYR A 137 -18.70 12.60 -3.50
C TYR A 137 -18.71 11.07 -3.46
N VAL A 138 -19.79 10.44 -2.98
CA VAL A 138 -19.91 8.97 -2.98
C VAL A 138 -19.96 8.42 -4.40
N ARG A 139 -20.73 9.05 -5.30
CA ARG A 139 -20.80 8.65 -6.72
C ARG A 139 -19.46 8.84 -7.42
N ASP A 140 -18.82 10.00 -7.24
CA ASP A 140 -17.56 10.34 -7.87
C ASP A 140 -16.40 9.50 -7.33
N ALA A 141 -16.38 9.18 -6.04
CA ALA A 141 -15.38 8.30 -5.46
C ALA A 141 -15.49 6.86 -5.98
N ARG A 142 -16.65 6.42 -6.45
CA ARG A 142 -16.86 5.03 -6.87
C ARG A 142 -16.07 4.64 -8.11
N ILE A 143 -15.77 5.58 -9.01
CA ILE A 143 -14.97 5.29 -10.20
C ILE A 143 -13.48 5.07 -9.87
N LEU A 144 -12.97 5.64 -8.77
CA LEU A 144 -11.55 5.61 -8.43
C LEU A 144 -10.96 4.18 -8.30
N PRO A 145 -11.65 3.18 -7.71
CA PRO A 145 -11.17 1.80 -7.69
C PRO A 145 -11.25 1.08 -9.05
N ILE A 146 -11.90 1.66 -10.07
CA ILE A 146 -12.18 1.00 -11.35
C ILE A 146 -11.20 1.44 -12.44
N PHE A 147 -11.09 2.73 -12.70
CA PHE A 147 -10.25 3.24 -13.78
C PHE A 147 -8.75 3.26 -13.41
N GLU A 148 -7.88 3.53 -14.36
CA GLU A 148 -6.40 3.47 -14.20
C GLU A 148 -5.88 2.06 -13.81
N GLY A 149 -6.67 1.03 -14.11
CA GLY A 149 -6.52 -0.34 -13.67
C GLY A 149 -7.33 -0.61 -12.40
N THR A 150 -8.23 -1.62 -12.46
CA THR A 150 -9.03 -1.95 -11.27
C THR A 150 -8.13 -2.32 -10.09
N ASN A 151 -8.61 -2.08 -8.88
CA ASN A 151 -7.81 -2.37 -7.68
C ASN A 151 -7.46 -3.85 -7.56
N GLU A 152 -8.29 -4.75 -8.11
CA GLU A 152 -8.01 -6.18 -8.19
C GLU A 152 -6.82 -6.45 -9.11
N ILE A 153 -6.84 -5.91 -10.33
CA ILE A 153 -5.73 -6.05 -11.30
C ILE A 153 -4.44 -5.44 -10.76
N LEU A 154 -4.52 -4.29 -10.10
CA LEU A 154 -3.34 -3.68 -9.50
C LEU A 154 -2.77 -4.52 -8.36
N ARG A 155 -3.61 -5.20 -7.56
CA ARG A 155 -3.12 -6.16 -6.56
C ARG A 155 -2.37 -7.33 -7.19
N LEU A 156 -2.86 -7.87 -8.30
CA LEU A 156 -2.12 -8.90 -9.03
C LEU A 156 -0.79 -8.37 -9.53
N TYR A 157 -0.77 -7.17 -10.10
CA TYR A 157 0.45 -6.51 -10.56
C TYR A 157 1.45 -6.29 -9.42
N ILE A 158 1.02 -5.74 -8.28
CA ILE A 158 1.85 -5.51 -7.08
C ILE A 158 2.46 -6.84 -6.60
N ALA A 159 1.63 -7.88 -6.46
CA ALA A 159 2.09 -9.18 -5.99
C ALA A 159 3.12 -9.81 -6.93
N LEU A 160 2.83 -9.87 -8.24
CA LEU A 160 3.71 -10.51 -9.21
C LEU A 160 5.03 -9.75 -9.39
N SER A 161 4.97 -8.41 -9.39
CA SER A 161 6.19 -7.57 -9.44
C SER A 161 7.06 -7.78 -8.20
N SER A 162 6.46 -7.81 -7.00
CA SER A 162 7.17 -8.04 -5.74
C SER A 162 7.75 -9.46 -5.63
N LEU A 163 7.17 -10.44 -6.32
CA LEU A 163 7.64 -11.82 -6.33
C LEU A 163 8.77 -12.08 -7.35
N LYS A 164 8.98 -11.17 -8.31
CA LYS A 164 9.92 -11.36 -9.42
C LYS A 164 11.34 -11.64 -8.95
N ASP A 165 11.86 -10.88 -8.02
CA ASP A 165 13.23 -11.01 -7.51
C ASP A 165 13.41 -12.28 -6.67
N VAL A 166 12.38 -12.64 -5.88
CA VAL A 166 12.38 -13.91 -5.14
C VAL A 166 12.35 -15.09 -6.10
N GLY A 167 11.58 -15.00 -7.19
CA GLY A 167 11.51 -16.02 -8.23
C GLY A 167 12.83 -16.19 -9.00
N ALA A 168 13.53 -15.10 -9.29
CA ALA A 168 14.86 -15.14 -9.93
C ALA A 168 15.87 -15.90 -9.07
N SER A 169 15.95 -15.57 -7.77
CA SER A 169 16.84 -16.27 -6.82
C SER A 169 16.53 -17.77 -6.70
N LEU A 170 15.26 -18.16 -6.73
CA LEU A 170 14.87 -19.59 -6.71
C LEU A 170 15.21 -20.32 -8.01
N LYS A 171 15.12 -19.63 -9.16
CA LYS A 171 15.49 -20.18 -10.47
C LYS A 171 17.00 -20.42 -10.54
N GLU A 172 17.82 -19.48 -10.06
CA GLU A 172 19.28 -19.64 -9.97
C GLU A 172 19.64 -20.85 -9.12
N LEU A 173 18.99 -21.02 -7.96
CA LEU A 173 19.20 -22.18 -7.10
C LEU A 173 18.88 -23.50 -7.83
N LYS A 174 17.72 -23.56 -8.52
CA LYS A 174 17.32 -24.77 -9.27
C LYS A 174 18.31 -25.08 -10.39
N SER A 175 18.82 -24.05 -11.09
CA SER A 175 19.85 -24.19 -12.11
C SER A 175 21.16 -24.68 -11.51
N ALA A 176 21.57 -24.13 -10.34
CA ALA A 176 22.79 -24.53 -9.65
C ALA A 176 22.74 -26.00 -9.17
N VAL A 177 21.60 -26.44 -8.63
CA VAL A 177 21.41 -27.85 -8.26
C VAL A 177 21.50 -28.76 -9.48
N GLY A 178 20.93 -28.35 -10.63
CA GLY A 178 21.04 -29.12 -11.87
C GLY A 178 22.46 -29.15 -12.47
N SER A 179 23.29 -28.14 -12.18
CA SER A 179 24.66 -28.01 -12.69
C SER A 179 25.75 -28.54 -11.76
N ILE A 180 25.41 -28.99 -10.55
CA ILE A 180 26.36 -29.54 -9.58
C ILE A 180 27.24 -30.66 -10.18
N PHE A 181 26.66 -31.49 -11.04
CA PHE A 181 27.38 -32.56 -11.71
C PHE A 181 28.31 -32.07 -12.84
N ASN A 182 28.07 -30.89 -13.41
CA ASN A 182 28.84 -30.32 -14.51
C ASN A 182 29.87 -29.28 -14.05
N ASP A 183 29.58 -28.54 -12.98
CA ASP A 183 30.49 -27.56 -12.36
C ASP A 183 30.26 -27.52 -10.84
N PRO A 184 30.89 -28.42 -10.06
CA PRO A 184 30.68 -28.56 -8.62
C PRO A 184 31.04 -27.31 -7.84
N ILE A 185 32.08 -26.55 -8.24
CA ILE A 185 32.55 -25.37 -7.51
C ILE A 185 31.51 -24.25 -7.58
N LYS A 186 30.99 -23.99 -8.78
CA LYS A 186 30.03 -22.95 -9.03
C LYS A 186 28.63 -23.31 -8.44
N GLY A 187 28.21 -24.57 -8.60
CA GLY A 187 26.99 -25.09 -8.03
C GLY A 187 26.99 -25.04 -6.51
N PHE A 188 28.10 -25.37 -5.87
CA PHE A 188 28.25 -25.33 -4.41
C PHE A 188 28.26 -23.89 -3.86
N GLY A 189 28.88 -22.94 -4.56
CA GLY A 189 28.88 -21.52 -4.20
C GLY A 189 27.46 -20.91 -4.18
N VAL A 190 26.64 -21.20 -5.18
CA VAL A 190 25.23 -20.74 -5.22
C VAL A 190 24.38 -21.42 -4.14
N LEU A 191 24.64 -22.72 -3.88
CA LEU A 191 23.92 -23.49 -2.85
C LEU A 191 24.24 -23.00 -1.44
N SER A 192 25.53 -22.72 -1.13
CA SER A 192 25.95 -22.20 0.17
C SER A 192 25.38 -20.80 0.42
N GLY A 193 25.47 -19.89 -0.55
CA GLY A 193 24.88 -18.55 -0.45
C GLY A 193 23.34 -18.56 -0.28
N TYR A 194 22.67 -19.55 -0.87
CA TYR A 194 21.23 -19.74 -0.64
C TYR A 194 20.94 -20.30 0.77
N ALA A 195 21.73 -21.29 1.22
CA ALA A 195 21.60 -21.86 2.55
C ALA A 195 21.85 -20.81 3.64
N GLU A 196 22.86 -19.95 3.47
CA GLU A 196 23.13 -18.83 4.36
C GLU A 196 21.96 -17.83 4.42
N ARG A 197 21.45 -17.41 3.25
CA ARG A 197 20.28 -16.51 3.20
C ARG A 197 19.05 -17.14 3.84
N ARG A 198 18.83 -18.44 3.66
CA ARG A 198 17.73 -19.18 4.28
C ARG A 198 17.90 -19.32 5.77
N PHE A 199 19.11 -19.68 6.23
CA PHE A 199 19.43 -19.75 7.64
C PHE A 199 19.25 -18.39 8.31
N ALA A 200 19.77 -17.35 7.71
CA ALA A 200 19.60 -15.98 8.16
C ALA A 200 18.12 -15.55 8.25
N ARG A 201 17.28 -15.93 7.28
CA ARG A 201 15.83 -15.68 7.31
C ARG A 201 15.11 -16.51 8.36
N ALA A 202 15.53 -17.76 8.56
CA ALA A 202 14.90 -18.67 9.53
C ALA A 202 15.26 -18.31 10.97
N THR A 203 16.51 -17.93 11.22
CA THR A 203 17.04 -17.62 12.57
C THR A 203 16.93 -16.13 12.91
N GLY A 204 16.72 -15.26 11.94
CA GLY A 204 16.76 -13.80 12.12
C GLY A 204 18.18 -13.25 12.34
N LEU A 205 19.24 -14.09 12.19
CA LEU A 205 20.64 -13.71 12.39
C LEU A 205 21.32 -13.13 11.14
N GLY A 206 20.65 -13.14 9.98
CA GLY A 206 21.18 -12.53 8.74
C GLY A 206 20.92 -11.04 8.68
N ALA A 207 21.49 -10.40 7.62
CA ALA A 207 21.30 -8.96 7.36
C ALA A 207 19.84 -8.58 7.58
N ALA A 208 19.55 -8.11 8.77
CA ALA A 208 18.21 -7.74 9.17
C ALA A 208 17.79 -6.58 8.27
N VAL A 209 16.62 -6.69 7.64
CA VAL A 209 15.95 -5.50 7.11
C VAL A 209 15.75 -4.57 8.31
N LYS A 210 16.67 -3.65 8.47
CA LYS A 210 16.62 -2.62 9.51
C LYS A 210 16.53 -1.27 8.83
N VAL A 211 15.64 -0.45 9.34
CA VAL A 211 15.65 0.97 9.00
C VAL A 211 16.92 1.55 9.60
N SER A 212 17.91 1.82 8.74
CA SER A 212 19.23 2.32 9.14
C SER A 212 19.20 3.78 9.58
N THR A 213 18.23 4.56 9.09
CA THR A 213 18.07 5.96 9.44
C THR A 213 17.48 6.08 10.85
N PRO A 214 18.09 6.88 11.74
CA PRO A 214 17.53 7.14 13.06
C PRO A 214 16.16 7.81 12.96
N VAL A 215 15.16 7.25 13.59
CA VAL A 215 13.82 7.84 13.72
C VAL A 215 13.61 8.36 15.14
N ALA A 216 12.66 9.26 15.33
CA ALA A 216 12.27 9.75 16.65
C ALA A 216 11.98 8.57 17.60
N PRO A 217 12.43 8.61 18.87
CA PRO A 217 12.30 7.48 19.80
C PRO A 217 10.87 6.96 19.95
N ALA A 218 9.87 7.83 19.88
CA ALA A 218 8.45 7.48 19.97
C ALA A 218 7.96 6.60 18.79
N LEU A 219 8.65 6.64 17.64
CA LEU A 219 8.30 5.89 16.44
C LEU A 219 9.04 4.54 16.35
N ARG A 220 10.15 4.34 17.09
CA ARG A 220 10.96 3.14 16.99
C ARG A 220 10.17 1.83 17.20
N PRO A 221 9.29 1.71 18.22
CA PRO A 221 8.48 0.50 18.40
C PRO A 221 7.56 0.21 17.21
N LEU A 222 7.13 1.24 16.48
CA LEU A 222 6.29 1.10 15.29
C LEU A 222 7.11 0.59 14.09
N VAL A 223 8.33 1.09 13.93
CA VAL A 223 9.30 0.60 12.93
C VAL A 223 9.60 -0.88 13.13
N ASP A 224 9.81 -1.32 14.37
CA ASP A 224 10.10 -2.71 14.72
C ASP A 224 8.99 -3.68 14.25
N ILE A 225 7.73 -3.22 14.27
CA ILE A 225 6.59 -3.96 13.72
C ILE A 225 6.79 -4.15 12.21
N TYR A 226 7.05 -3.08 11.45
CA TYR A 226 7.23 -3.18 9.99
C TYR A 226 8.45 -4.03 9.62
N GLU A 227 9.57 -3.88 10.31
CA GLU A 227 10.75 -4.72 10.11
C GLU A 227 10.43 -6.22 10.33
N SER A 228 9.65 -6.53 11.37
CA SER A 228 9.22 -7.90 11.65
C SER A 228 8.34 -8.46 10.53
N TYR A 229 7.36 -7.67 10.05
CA TYR A 229 6.45 -8.10 8.99
C TYR A 229 7.11 -8.10 7.61
N ALA A 230 8.10 -7.26 7.33
CA ALA A 230 8.91 -7.36 6.12
C ALA A 230 9.62 -8.72 6.04
N ARG A 231 10.22 -9.18 7.16
CA ARG A 231 10.80 -10.53 7.26
C ARG A 231 9.76 -11.64 7.12
N ALA A 232 8.60 -11.48 7.74
CA ALA A 232 7.51 -12.46 7.62
C ALA A 232 7.00 -12.55 6.18
N THR A 233 6.80 -11.40 5.50
CA THR A 233 6.37 -11.32 4.10
C THR A 233 7.36 -12.00 3.17
N ALA A 234 8.67 -11.78 3.36
CA ALA A 234 9.70 -12.46 2.56
C ALA A 234 9.64 -14.00 2.70
N ARG A 235 9.42 -14.50 3.93
CA ARG A 235 9.29 -15.94 4.18
C ARG A 235 8.05 -16.55 3.51
N VAL A 236 6.89 -15.90 3.66
CA VAL A 236 5.65 -16.43 3.05
C VAL A 236 5.68 -16.29 1.53
N ALA A 237 6.28 -15.25 0.96
CA ALA A 237 6.48 -15.10 -0.47
C ALA A 237 7.31 -16.25 -1.05
N GLU A 238 8.42 -16.61 -0.39
CA GLU A 238 9.25 -17.77 -0.77
C GLU A 238 8.45 -19.08 -0.68
N SER A 239 7.69 -19.28 0.39
CA SER A 239 6.86 -20.48 0.59
C SER A 239 5.80 -20.61 -0.52
N VAL A 240 5.13 -19.52 -0.86
CA VAL A 240 4.11 -19.47 -1.92
C VAL A 240 4.72 -19.80 -3.29
N LEU A 241 5.90 -19.22 -3.61
CA LEU A 241 6.59 -19.52 -4.87
C LEU A 241 7.07 -20.97 -4.93
N ARG A 242 7.51 -21.56 -3.82
CA ARG A 242 7.85 -22.97 -3.77
C ARG A 242 6.65 -23.89 -4.00
N LYS A 243 5.49 -23.51 -3.41
CA LYS A 243 4.25 -24.29 -3.51
C LYS A 243 3.67 -24.26 -4.94
N TYR A 244 3.59 -23.09 -5.54
CA TYR A 244 2.85 -22.88 -6.79
C TYR A 244 3.75 -22.68 -8.02
N GLY A 245 5.01 -22.29 -7.84
CA GLY A 245 5.91 -22.00 -8.96
C GLY A 245 5.30 -20.98 -9.94
N ARG A 246 5.26 -21.36 -11.24
CA ARG A 246 4.62 -20.52 -12.29
C ARG A 246 3.10 -20.44 -12.15
N GLY A 247 2.48 -21.45 -11.53
CA GLY A 247 1.03 -21.46 -11.29
C GLY A 247 0.55 -20.42 -10.29
N ILE A 248 1.46 -19.63 -9.71
CA ILE A 248 1.08 -18.48 -8.85
C ILE A 248 0.21 -17.46 -9.61
N SER A 249 0.35 -17.35 -10.94
CA SER A 249 -0.48 -16.48 -11.78
C SER A 249 -1.98 -16.76 -11.65
N ASP A 250 -2.36 -18.01 -11.33
CA ASP A 250 -3.75 -18.44 -11.23
C ASP A 250 -4.26 -18.39 -9.77
N GLN A 251 -3.38 -18.10 -8.81
CA GLN A 251 -3.69 -18.07 -7.37
C GLN A 251 -4.04 -16.66 -6.88
N GLN A 252 -5.13 -16.09 -7.39
CA GLN A 252 -5.49 -14.69 -7.17
C GLN A 252 -5.71 -14.34 -5.69
N HIS A 253 -6.24 -15.24 -4.87
CA HIS A 253 -6.38 -15.01 -3.42
C HIS A 253 -5.03 -14.90 -2.70
N SER A 254 -4.06 -15.74 -3.08
CA SER A 254 -2.69 -15.65 -2.56
C SER A 254 -2.00 -14.37 -3.03
N GLN A 255 -2.16 -13.99 -4.30
CA GLN A 255 -1.64 -12.74 -4.83
C GLN A 255 -2.24 -11.52 -4.10
N ARG A 256 -3.55 -11.49 -3.88
CA ARG A 256 -4.21 -10.42 -3.10
C ARG A 256 -3.60 -10.27 -1.73
N ARG A 257 -3.40 -11.37 -0.98
CA ARG A 257 -2.81 -11.32 0.36
C ARG A 257 -1.37 -10.78 0.35
N ILE A 258 -0.57 -11.18 -0.65
CA ILE A 258 0.79 -10.65 -0.84
C ILE A 258 0.74 -9.16 -1.15
N ALA A 259 -0.13 -8.74 -2.07
CA ALA A 259 -0.30 -7.33 -2.41
C ALA A 259 -0.73 -6.49 -1.20
N ASP A 260 -1.70 -6.98 -0.41
CA ASP A 260 -2.17 -6.28 0.79
C ASP A 260 -1.05 -6.17 1.85
N LEU A 261 -0.16 -7.19 1.96
CA LEU A 261 1.04 -7.09 2.80
C LEU A 261 2.00 -6.00 2.29
N MET A 262 2.24 -5.93 0.98
CA MET A 262 3.09 -4.90 0.38
C MET A 262 2.50 -3.50 0.54
N ILE A 263 1.18 -3.34 0.39
CA ILE A 263 0.46 -2.08 0.62
C ILE A 263 0.64 -1.64 2.08
N ASP A 264 0.38 -2.52 3.05
CA ASP A 264 0.51 -2.18 4.47
C ASP A 264 1.95 -1.83 4.87
N LEU A 265 2.95 -2.53 4.31
CA LEU A 265 4.37 -2.25 4.55
C LEU A 265 4.78 -0.90 3.96
N PHE A 266 4.50 -0.66 2.68
CA PHE A 266 4.91 0.58 2.01
C PHE A 266 4.23 1.80 2.62
N VAL A 267 2.88 1.79 2.71
CA VAL A 267 2.13 2.93 3.26
C VAL A 267 2.50 3.17 4.72
N GLY A 268 2.71 2.11 5.50
CA GLY A 268 3.13 2.23 6.89
C GLY A 268 4.50 2.89 7.05
N LEU A 269 5.47 2.53 6.23
CA LEU A 269 6.78 3.18 6.23
C LEU A 269 6.70 4.64 5.77
N CYS A 270 5.83 4.97 4.80
CA CYS A 270 5.56 6.36 4.41
C CYS A 270 4.97 7.16 5.58
N VAL A 271 4.03 6.58 6.34
CA VAL A 271 3.47 7.19 7.56
C VAL A 271 4.56 7.48 8.59
N ILE A 272 5.44 6.51 8.85
CA ILE A 272 6.56 6.68 9.80
C ILE A 272 7.51 7.78 9.33
N SER A 273 7.92 7.75 8.05
CA SER A 273 8.83 8.76 7.47
C SER A 273 8.27 10.17 7.61
N ARG A 274 7.00 10.36 7.26
CA ARG A 274 6.33 11.65 7.37
C ARG A 274 6.16 12.08 8.83
N ALA A 275 5.79 11.15 9.72
CA ALA A 275 5.67 11.43 11.15
C ALA A 275 7.00 11.89 11.74
N ASP A 276 8.11 11.22 11.42
CA ASP A 276 9.45 11.60 11.84
C ASP A 276 9.83 13.01 11.36
N SER A 277 9.55 13.30 10.08
CA SER A 277 9.79 14.62 9.51
C SER A 277 9.02 15.73 10.25
N ILE A 278 7.73 15.49 10.54
CA ILE A 278 6.90 16.46 11.27
C ILE A 278 7.40 16.65 12.71
N ILE A 279 7.72 15.56 13.42
CA ILE A 279 8.25 15.64 14.80
C ILE A 279 9.52 16.49 14.86
N ARG A 280 10.38 16.39 13.83
CA ARG A 280 11.64 17.16 13.77
C ARG A 280 11.43 18.64 13.41
N SER A 281 10.47 18.93 12.55
CA SER A 281 10.21 20.29 12.05
C SER A 281 9.22 21.06 12.93
N ASP A 282 8.27 20.38 13.57
CA ASP A 282 7.23 20.97 14.43
C ASP A 282 6.98 20.08 15.66
N PRO A 283 7.79 20.26 16.73
CA PRO A 283 7.63 19.49 17.96
C PRO A 283 6.27 19.65 18.64
N ALA A 284 5.53 20.74 18.39
CA ALA A 284 4.19 20.94 18.95
C ALA A 284 3.18 19.92 18.41
N SER A 285 3.34 19.46 17.17
CA SER A 285 2.51 18.42 16.54
C SER A 285 2.96 16.99 16.88
N ALA A 286 4.05 16.78 17.64
CA ALA A 286 4.66 15.48 17.87
C ALA A 286 3.70 14.45 18.48
N THR A 287 2.90 14.84 19.46
CA THR A 287 1.92 13.93 20.10
C THR A 287 0.87 13.47 19.09
N GLN A 288 0.25 14.42 18.39
CA GLN A 288 -0.83 14.15 17.46
C GLN A 288 -0.37 13.23 16.31
N VAL A 289 0.77 13.52 15.69
CA VAL A 289 1.27 12.73 14.57
C VAL A 289 1.74 11.34 15.01
N THR A 290 2.30 11.24 16.22
CA THR A 290 2.66 9.95 16.82
C THR A 290 1.43 9.08 17.05
N ASP A 291 0.33 9.65 17.53
CA ASP A 291 -0.92 8.90 17.75
C ASP A 291 -1.55 8.46 16.43
N ILE A 292 -1.54 9.29 15.39
CA ILE A 292 -1.94 8.89 14.04
C ILE A 292 -1.11 7.69 13.56
N ALA A 293 0.22 7.77 13.69
CA ALA A 293 1.13 6.69 13.30
C ALA A 293 0.89 5.40 14.08
N LYS A 294 0.64 5.48 15.40
CA LYS A 294 0.28 4.34 16.26
C LYS A 294 -1.02 3.67 15.78
N VAL A 295 -2.09 4.45 15.61
CA VAL A 295 -3.39 3.91 15.19
C VAL A 295 -3.25 3.20 13.83
N PHE A 296 -2.63 3.85 12.84
CA PHE A 296 -2.41 3.24 11.54
C PHE A 296 -1.59 1.94 11.65
N THR A 297 -0.47 1.97 12.34
CA THR A 297 0.43 0.82 12.47
C THR A 297 -0.25 -0.37 13.16
N HIS A 298 -1.03 -0.14 14.21
CA HIS A 298 -1.75 -1.23 14.88
C HIS A 298 -2.87 -1.83 14.02
N GLN A 299 -3.52 -1.02 13.20
CA GLN A 299 -4.51 -1.50 12.23
C GLN A 299 -3.84 -2.28 11.10
N ALA A 300 -2.75 -1.77 10.53
CA ALA A 300 -1.93 -2.45 9.53
C ALA A 300 -1.42 -3.80 10.07
N ARG A 301 -0.91 -3.84 11.31
CA ARG A 301 -0.49 -5.08 11.96
C ARG A 301 -1.60 -6.13 11.98
N ARG A 302 -2.83 -5.76 12.33
CA ARG A 302 -3.97 -6.70 12.34
C ARG A 302 -4.25 -7.27 10.94
N ARG A 303 -4.19 -6.42 9.89
CA ARG A 303 -4.34 -6.86 8.50
C ARG A 303 -3.19 -7.78 8.07
N MET A 304 -1.95 -7.42 8.39
CA MET A 304 -0.76 -8.22 8.08
C MET A 304 -0.78 -9.58 8.77
N VAL A 305 -1.18 -9.67 10.06
CA VAL A 305 -1.38 -10.96 10.76
C VAL A 305 -2.33 -11.86 9.99
N ARG A 306 -3.50 -11.33 9.61
CA ARG A 306 -4.53 -12.07 8.88
C ARG A 306 -4.00 -12.56 7.52
N ASN A 307 -3.32 -11.70 6.78
CA ASN A 307 -2.81 -12.03 5.46
C ASN A 307 -1.68 -13.07 5.51
N VAL A 308 -0.72 -12.95 6.46
CA VAL A 308 0.33 -13.95 6.67
C VAL A 308 -0.27 -15.32 7.05
N ARG A 309 -1.24 -15.35 7.96
CA ARG A 309 -1.94 -16.58 8.31
C ARG A 309 -2.69 -17.18 7.14
N GLY A 310 -3.42 -16.35 6.39
CA GLY A 310 -4.20 -16.79 5.23
C GLY A 310 -3.36 -17.30 4.05
N LEU A 311 -2.06 -17.00 3.98
CA LEU A 311 -1.16 -17.60 3.00
C LEU A 311 -0.75 -19.04 3.34
N SER A 312 -0.75 -19.39 4.63
CA SER A 312 -0.39 -20.72 5.12
C SER A 312 -1.61 -21.60 5.40
N HIS A 313 -2.68 -21.00 5.90
CA HIS A 313 -3.90 -21.69 6.32
C HIS A 313 -5.11 -20.93 5.76
N ASN A 314 -5.77 -21.47 4.75
CA ASN A 314 -6.94 -20.89 4.11
C ASN A 314 -7.88 -21.97 3.59
N GLU A 315 -9.11 -21.57 3.35
CA GLU A 315 -10.18 -22.38 2.78
C GLU A 315 -10.52 -21.93 1.33
N ASP A 316 -9.55 -21.35 0.62
CA ASP A 316 -9.77 -20.76 -0.71
C ASP A 316 -10.32 -21.78 -1.75
N GLN A 317 -10.12 -23.08 -1.53
CA GLN A 317 -10.65 -24.13 -2.40
C GLN A 317 -12.14 -24.43 -2.17
N SER A 318 -12.71 -23.91 -1.08
CA SER A 318 -14.13 -24.09 -0.76
C SER A 318 -14.99 -22.89 -1.19
N ILE A 319 -14.36 -21.87 -1.76
CA ILE A 319 -14.99 -20.67 -2.33
C ILE A 319 -15.01 -20.76 -3.84
#